data_8dbca5e228ba458f78bad6064ee345e8
#
_entry.id   8dbca5e228ba458f78bad6064ee345e8
#
_cell.length_a   1.000
_cell.length_b   1.000
_cell.length_c   1.000
_cell.angle_alpha   90.00
_cell.angle_beta   90.00
_cell.angle_gamma   90.00
#
_symmetry.space_group_name_H-M   'P 1'
#
loop_
_entity.id
_entity.type
_entity.pdbx_description
1 polymer ?
#
loop_
_entity_poly.entity_id
_entity_poly.type
_entity_poly.pdbx_seq_one_letter_code
_entity_poly.pdbx_strand_id
1 'polypeptide(L)'
;PLWSIGTGWFIHKEKWWNPSIFQSLKLRTTFGFSGNIDKTATAFTTAGNDISSVFSQPTAFLINPPNPQLRWEKISTTNLGIDFTALNGKISGSFEYYIKEGRDLIGASPIAPQAGVTQFRQNIADLQTKGWDLILQSTISQKNIRWQTQLLVSYNRDEIKRYLV
;
A
#
# COMPACT_ATOMS: atom_id res chain seq x y z
N PRO A 1 -2.65 12.32 10.21
CA PRO A 1 -1.31 12.85 9.90
C PRO A 1 -0.56 11.87 9.03
N LEU A 2 0.10 12.41 7.98
CA LEU A 2 0.96 11.65 7.08
C LEU A 2 2.39 11.82 7.57
N TRP A 3 3.06 10.74 7.94
CA TRP A 3 4.44 10.77 8.39
C TRP A 3 5.10 9.41 8.20
N SER A 4 6.40 9.41 8.07
CA SER A 4 7.20 8.20 8.06
C SER A 4 8.52 8.44 8.76
N ILE A 5 9.05 7.37 9.33
CA ILE A 5 10.37 7.31 9.94
C ILE A 5 11.12 6.12 9.37
N GLY A 6 12.39 6.27 9.13
CA GLY A 6 13.23 5.18 8.66
C GLY A 6 14.63 5.27 9.24
N THR A 7 15.25 4.12 9.38
CA THR A 7 16.64 4.00 9.79
C THR A 7 17.38 2.99 8.94
N GLY A 8 18.68 3.15 8.83
CA GLY A 8 19.56 2.25 8.11
C GLY A 8 20.86 2.03 8.87
N TRP A 9 21.25 0.76 9.00
CA TRP A 9 22.47 0.37 9.65
C TRP A 9 23.43 -0.27 8.66
N PHE A 10 24.60 0.35 8.53
CA PHE A 10 25.69 -0.14 7.67
C PHE A 10 26.58 -1.11 8.46
N ILE A 11 26.18 -2.37 8.54
CA ILE A 11 26.87 -3.41 9.31
C ILE A 11 28.33 -3.57 8.86
N HIS A 12 28.59 -3.46 7.55
CA HIS A 12 29.93 -3.59 6.99
C HIS A 12 30.91 -2.49 7.42
N LYS A 13 30.42 -1.41 8.07
CA LYS A 13 31.28 -0.36 8.64
C LYS A 13 31.65 -0.59 10.10
N GLU A 14 31.13 -1.63 10.71
CA GLU A 14 31.40 -1.95 12.10
C GLU A 14 32.78 -2.58 12.27
N LYS A 15 33.47 -2.27 13.36
CA LYS A 15 34.84 -2.72 13.65
C LYS A 15 34.99 -4.25 13.79
N TRP A 16 33.92 -4.94 14.13
CA TRP A 16 33.86 -6.39 14.28
C TRP A 16 33.53 -7.13 12.96
N TRP A 17 33.19 -6.39 11.91
CA TRP A 17 32.84 -6.98 10.62
C TRP A 17 34.05 -7.52 9.89
N ASN A 18 33.96 -8.77 9.42
CA ASN A 18 34.98 -9.37 8.55
C ASN A 18 34.42 -9.53 7.13
N PRO A 19 34.92 -8.82 6.13
CA PRO A 19 34.39 -8.79 4.76
C PRO A 19 34.78 -10.02 3.92
N SER A 20 34.83 -11.23 4.50
CA SER A 20 35.28 -12.44 3.77
C SER A 20 34.35 -12.82 2.61
N ILE A 21 33.02 -12.78 2.81
CA ILE A 21 32.03 -13.14 1.81
C ILE A 21 31.25 -11.90 1.38
N PHE A 22 30.76 -11.12 2.34
CA PHE A 22 29.99 -9.93 2.09
C PHE A 22 30.84 -8.68 2.23
N GLN A 23 31.04 -7.95 1.14
CA GLN A 23 31.76 -6.68 1.13
C GLN A 23 30.91 -5.53 1.64
N SER A 24 29.59 -5.63 1.42
CA SER A 24 28.64 -4.65 1.89
C SER A 24 27.41 -5.36 2.44
N LEU A 25 26.95 -4.90 3.60
CA LEU A 25 25.68 -5.31 4.21
C LEU A 25 25.06 -4.10 4.88
N LYS A 26 23.80 -3.81 4.50
CA LYS A 26 23.02 -2.72 5.07
C LYS A 26 21.65 -3.25 5.44
N LEU A 27 21.24 -2.99 6.66
CA LEU A 27 19.85 -3.19 7.11
C LEU A 27 19.09 -1.88 7.01
N ARG A 28 17.84 -1.94 6.58
CA ARG A 28 16.91 -0.81 6.51
C ARG A 28 15.62 -1.18 7.21
N THR A 29 15.05 -0.24 7.94
CA THR A 29 13.69 -0.37 8.42
C THR A 29 12.98 0.95 8.25
N THR A 30 11.72 0.90 7.82
CA THR A 30 10.86 2.06 7.70
C THR A 30 9.48 1.75 8.26
N PHE A 31 8.89 2.75 8.88
CA PHE A 31 7.52 2.71 9.35
C PHE A 31 6.85 4.03 9.03
N GLY A 32 5.62 3.99 8.54
CA GLY A 32 4.91 5.21 8.21
C GLY A 32 3.41 5.03 8.08
N PHE A 33 2.72 6.16 8.12
CA PHE A 33 1.30 6.28 7.85
C PHE A 33 1.07 7.09 6.59
N SER A 34 0.21 6.58 5.72
CA SER A 34 -0.36 7.29 4.60
C SER A 34 -1.88 7.27 4.70
N GLY A 35 -2.54 8.23 4.10
CA GLY A 35 -3.99 8.28 4.01
C GLY A 35 -4.41 8.38 2.56
N ASN A 36 -5.56 7.86 2.27
CA ASN A 36 -6.22 8.05 0.99
C ASN A 36 -7.56 8.75 1.24
N ILE A 37 -7.92 9.63 0.33
CA ILE A 37 -9.18 10.36 0.36
C ILE A 37 -9.94 9.99 -0.89
N ASP A 38 -11.07 9.34 -0.72
CA ASP A 38 -12.03 9.19 -1.82
C ASP A 38 -12.78 10.52 -2.00
N LYS A 39 -12.45 11.23 -3.07
CA LYS A 39 -13.07 12.53 -3.38
C LYS A 39 -14.55 12.43 -3.73
N THR A 40 -15.06 11.24 -3.99
CA THR A 40 -16.46 10.98 -4.29
C THR A 40 -17.28 10.65 -3.03
N ALA A 41 -16.61 10.32 -1.93
CA ALA A 41 -17.25 10.06 -0.66
C ALA A 41 -17.48 11.38 0.09
N THR A 42 -18.68 11.56 0.58
CA THR A 42 -19.11 12.74 1.36
C THR A 42 -19.87 12.32 2.61
N ALA A 43 -19.64 13.04 3.70
CA ALA A 43 -20.42 12.86 4.94
C ALA A 43 -21.80 13.56 4.88
N PHE A 44 -21.99 14.45 3.91
CA PHE A 44 -23.21 15.24 3.76
C PHE A 44 -24.15 14.65 2.72
N THR A 45 -25.42 14.92 2.89
CA THR A 45 -26.43 14.61 1.88
C THR A 45 -26.13 15.39 0.61
N THR A 46 -26.10 14.70 -0.53
CA THR A 46 -26.04 15.36 -1.84
C THR A 46 -27.22 14.93 -2.69
N ALA A 47 -27.78 15.87 -3.43
CA ALA A 47 -28.89 15.66 -4.33
C ALA A 47 -28.57 16.18 -5.73
N GLY A 48 -29.07 15.49 -6.74
CA GLY A 48 -29.08 15.94 -8.12
C GLY A 48 -30.41 16.59 -8.48
N ASN A 49 -30.36 17.50 -9.43
CA ASN A 49 -31.58 18.11 -9.98
C ASN A 49 -31.91 17.45 -11.32
N ASP A 50 -33.19 17.21 -11.54
CA ASP A 50 -33.71 16.66 -12.79
C ASP A 50 -35.07 17.31 -13.09
N ILE A 51 -35.60 17.09 -14.28
CA ILE A 51 -36.95 17.47 -14.66
C ILE A 51 -37.77 16.19 -14.76
N SER A 52 -38.80 16.08 -13.94
CA SER A 52 -39.71 14.94 -14.00
C SER A 52 -40.29 14.79 -15.38
N SER A 53 -40.11 13.64 -16.01
CA SER A 53 -40.71 13.32 -17.30
C SER A 53 -42.23 13.21 -17.26
N VAL A 54 -42.81 13.02 -16.07
CA VAL A 54 -44.26 12.86 -15.88
C VAL A 54 -44.95 14.20 -15.65
N PHE A 55 -44.33 15.08 -14.86
CA PHE A 55 -44.94 16.32 -14.43
C PHE A 55 -44.33 17.58 -15.07
N SER A 56 -43.23 17.43 -15.84
CA SER A 56 -42.44 18.56 -16.38
C SER A 56 -42.07 19.61 -15.33
N GLN A 57 -41.87 19.16 -14.10
CA GLN A 57 -41.51 19.99 -12.95
C GLN A 57 -40.06 19.67 -12.50
N PRO A 58 -39.33 20.67 -11.98
CA PRO A 58 -38.03 20.42 -11.35
C PRO A 58 -38.20 19.45 -10.18
N THR A 59 -37.38 18.41 -10.20
CA THR A 59 -37.31 17.39 -9.13
C THR A 59 -35.88 17.27 -8.64
N ALA A 60 -35.71 16.85 -7.40
CA ALA A 60 -34.42 16.49 -6.83
C ALA A 60 -34.42 15.02 -6.45
N PHE A 61 -33.34 14.34 -6.75
CA PHE A 61 -33.14 12.97 -6.33
C PHE A 61 -31.88 12.85 -5.46
N LEU A 62 -31.92 11.95 -4.49
CA LEU A 62 -30.84 11.72 -3.56
C LEU A 62 -29.70 11.00 -4.29
N ILE A 63 -28.47 11.55 -4.22
CA ILE A 63 -27.25 10.91 -4.73
C ILE A 63 -26.54 10.18 -3.60
N ASN A 64 -26.28 10.89 -2.50
CA ASN A 64 -25.64 10.30 -1.33
C ASN A 64 -26.46 10.62 -0.06
N PRO A 65 -26.80 9.61 0.75
CA PRO A 65 -27.36 9.82 2.08
C PRO A 65 -26.26 10.36 3.03
N PRO A 66 -26.64 10.99 4.15
CA PRO A 66 -25.68 11.49 5.12
C PRO A 66 -24.92 10.32 5.79
N ASN A 67 -23.61 10.47 5.92
CA ASN A 67 -22.78 9.52 6.67
C ASN A 67 -21.83 10.25 7.62
N PRO A 68 -22.31 10.67 8.81
CA PRO A 68 -21.46 11.39 9.77
C PRO A 68 -20.33 10.52 10.37
N GLN A 69 -20.37 9.21 10.18
CA GLN A 69 -19.34 8.28 10.65
C GLN A 69 -18.25 8.02 9.60
N LEU A 70 -18.35 8.66 8.43
CA LEU A 70 -17.34 8.50 7.38
C LEU A 70 -15.98 8.99 7.88
N ARG A 71 -14.97 8.13 7.77
CA ARG A 71 -13.61 8.38 8.17
C ARG A 71 -12.65 8.22 6.99
N TRP A 72 -11.53 8.88 7.08
CA TRP A 72 -10.46 8.76 6.10
C TRP A 72 -9.80 7.38 6.20
N GLU A 73 -9.50 6.81 5.06
CA GLU A 73 -8.70 5.60 4.97
C GLU A 73 -7.31 5.84 5.55
N LYS A 74 -6.83 4.90 6.34
CA LYS A 74 -5.51 4.93 6.97
C LYS A 74 -4.72 3.73 6.52
N ILE A 75 -3.53 3.96 6.02
CA ILE A 75 -2.62 2.90 5.61
C ILE A 75 -1.35 3.03 6.45
N SER A 76 -1.04 2.01 7.24
CA SER A 76 0.27 1.87 7.86
C SER A 76 1.14 0.92 7.05
N THR A 77 2.40 1.26 6.88
CA THR A 77 3.38 0.44 6.17
C THR A 77 4.61 0.26 7.04
N THR A 78 4.97 -1.00 7.29
CA THR A 78 6.23 -1.40 7.90
C THR A 78 7.05 -2.11 6.84
N ASN A 79 8.29 -1.71 6.64
CA ASN A 79 9.20 -2.33 5.69
C ASN A 79 10.54 -2.63 6.36
N LEU A 80 11.05 -3.85 6.16
CA LEU A 80 12.37 -4.31 6.58
C LEU A 80 13.14 -4.72 5.33
N GLY A 81 14.32 -4.14 5.12
CA GLY A 81 15.14 -4.39 3.95
C GLY A 81 16.56 -4.77 4.30
N ILE A 82 17.16 -5.62 3.49
CA ILE A 82 18.56 -6.01 3.54
C ILE A 82 19.15 -5.78 2.16
N ASP A 83 20.17 -4.91 2.08
CA ASP A 83 20.96 -4.72 0.87
C ASP A 83 22.33 -5.34 1.07
N PHE A 84 22.83 -6.09 0.10
CA PHE A 84 24.11 -6.76 0.21
C PHE A 84 24.91 -6.77 -1.11
N THR A 85 26.22 -6.84 -0.95
CA THR A 85 27.16 -7.10 -2.05
C THR A 85 28.13 -8.17 -1.58
N ALA A 86 28.31 -9.20 -2.39
CA ALA A 86 29.11 -10.37 -2.06
C ALA A 86 30.04 -10.79 -3.20
N LEU A 87 30.98 -11.69 -2.88
CA LEU A 87 31.90 -12.32 -3.84
C LEU A 87 32.68 -11.29 -4.68
N ASN A 88 33.28 -10.29 -4.03
CA ASN A 88 34.01 -9.20 -4.66
C ASN A 88 33.20 -8.43 -5.71
N GLY A 89 31.94 -8.14 -5.37
CA GLY A 89 31.03 -7.39 -6.23
C GLY A 89 30.39 -8.19 -7.37
N LYS A 90 30.66 -9.50 -7.46
CA LYS A 90 30.05 -10.34 -8.50
C LYS A 90 28.56 -10.59 -8.28
N ILE A 91 28.13 -10.57 -7.02
CA ILE A 91 26.72 -10.73 -6.65
C ILE A 91 26.33 -9.56 -5.76
N SER A 92 25.21 -8.93 -6.07
CA SER A 92 24.55 -7.93 -5.25
C SER A 92 23.05 -8.17 -5.24
N GLY A 93 22.39 -7.70 -4.22
CA GLY A 93 20.96 -7.86 -4.15
C GLY A 93 20.32 -7.11 -3.01
N SER A 94 19.00 -7.14 -3.01
CA SER A 94 18.18 -6.66 -1.91
C SER A 94 17.07 -7.66 -1.62
N PHE A 95 16.75 -7.80 -0.36
CA PHE A 95 15.58 -8.50 0.13
C PHE A 95 14.76 -7.54 0.96
N GLU A 96 13.48 -7.43 0.67
CA GLU A 96 12.54 -6.59 1.40
C GLU A 96 11.36 -7.43 1.88
N TYR A 97 10.97 -7.25 3.13
CA TYR A 97 9.76 -7.78 3.71
C TYR A 97 8.89 -6.63 4.19
N TYR A 98 7.63 -6.62 3.80
CA TYR A 98 6.71 -5.55 4.16
C TYR A 98 5.38 -6.05 4.70
N ILE A 99 4.80 -5.24 5.56
CA ILE A 99 3.44 -5.38 6.06
C ILE A 99 2.74 -4.04 5.82
N LYS A 100 1.61 -4.08 5.10
CA LYS A 100 0.73 -2.93 4.91
C LYS A 100 -0.62 -3.24 5.54
N GLU A 101 -1.11 -2.33 6.37
CA GLU A 101 -2.44 -2.44 6.97
C GLU A 101 -3.29 -1.26 6.52
N GLY A 102 -4.32 -1.53 5.74
CA GLY A 102 -5.36 -0.59 5.40
C GLY A 102 -6.51 -0.69 6.40
N ARG A 103 -6.86 0.40 7.03
CA ARG A 103 -7.97 0.48 7.98
C ARG A 103 -8.98 1.51 7.51
N ASP A 104 -10.24 1.28 7.86
CA ASP A 104 -11.36 2.15 7.52
C ASP A 104 -11.49 2.35 5.98
N LEU A 105 -11.21 1.29 5.19
CA LEU A 105 -11.31 1.34 3.73
C LEU A 105 -12.75 1.61 3.30
N ILE A 106 -12.91 2.56 2.38
CA ILE A 106 -14.21 3.00 1.91
C ILE A 106 -14.68 2.11 0.76
N GLY A 107 -15.91 1.65 0.85
CA GLY A 107 -16.55 0.86 -0.19
C GLY A 107 -18.04 1.13 -0.28
N ALA A 108 -18.67 0.58 -1.30
CA ALA A 108 -20.11 0.61 -1.46
C ALA A 108 -20.77 -0.40 -0.54
N SER A 109 -21.71 0.04 0.26
CA SER A 109 -22.52 -0.79 1.13
C SER A 109 -23.98 -0.72 0.69
N PRO A 110 -24.70 -1.85 0.68
CA PRO A 110 -26.13 -1.83 0.38
C PRO A 110 -26.91 -1.12 1.48
N ILE A 111 -27.95 -0.42 1.11
CA ILE A 111 -28.91 0.21 2.00
C ILE A 111 -30.32 -0.12 1.51
N ALA A 112 -31.27 -0.15 2.45
CA ALA A 112 -32.67 -0.41 2.10
C ALA A 112 -33.17 0.63 1.08
N PRO A 113 -33.79 0.22 -0.04
CA PRO A 113 -34.26 1.13 -1.11
C PRO A 113 -35.20 2.24 -0.63
N GLN A 114 -35.84 2.04 0.48
CA GLN A 114 -36.72 3.05 1.13
C GLN A 114 -35.96 4.33 1.51
N ALA A 115 -34.62 4.27 1.61
CA ALA A 115 -33.78 5.43 1.84
C ALA A 115 -33.60 6.34 0.61
N GLY A 116 -34.17 5.94 -0.55
CA GLY A 116 -34.04 6.68 -1.81
C GLY A 116 -32.81 6.35 -2.64
N VAL A 117 -31.92 5.51 -2.12
CA VAL A 117 -30.72 4.98 -2.80
C VAL A 117 -30.55 3.51 -2.44
N THR A 118 -29.86 2.74 -3.28
CA THR A 118 -29.62 1.32 -3.05
C THR A 118 -28.23 1.03 -2.50
N GLN A 119 -27.34 2.00 -2.58
CA GLN A 119 -25.96 1.90 -2.09
C GLN A 119 -25.50 3.25 -1.56
N PHE A 120 -24.59 3.22 -0.59
CA PHE A 120 -23.88 4.40 -0.13
C PHE A 120 -22.44 4.06 0.25
N ARG A 121 -21.59 5.07 0.33
CA ARG A 121 -20.18 4.89 0.67
C ARG A 121 -19.97 4.99 2.17
N GLN A 122 -19.32 3.98 2.72
CA GLN A 122 -18.93 3.94 4.13
C GLN A 122 -17.63 3.16 4.33
N ASN A 123 -17.08 3.22 5.54
CA ASN A 123 -15.90 2.46 5.91
C ASN A 123 -16.31 1.01 6.21
N ILE A 124 -16.03 0.09 5.30
CA ILE A 124 -16.52 -1.30 5.35
C ILE A 124 -15.45 -2.34 5.60
N ALA A 125 -14.18 -2.04 5.35
CA ALA A 125 -13.16 -3.07 5.37
C ALA A 125 -11.85 -2.63 6.03
N ASP A 126 -11.18 -3.61 6.61
CA ASP A 126 -9.76 -3.55 6.99
C ASP A 126 -9.02 -4.65 6.24
N LEU A 127 -7.91 -4.31 5.61
CA LEU A 127 -7.10 -5.19 4.79
C LEU A 127 -5.66 -5.24 5.34
N GLN A 128 -5.05 -6.42 5.35
CA GLN A 128 -3.64 -6.57 5.61
C GLN A 128 -2.96 -7.24 4.43
N THR A 129 -1.93 -6.60 3.89
CA THR A 129 -1.03 -7.16 2.87
C THR A 129 0.30 -7.47 3.52
N LYS A 130 0.80 -8.69 3.32
CA LYS A 130 2.17 -9.10 3.66
C LYS A 130 2.85 -9.56 2.40
N GLY A 131 4.09 -9.15 2.22
CA GLY A 131 4.83 -9.56 1.04
C GLY A 131 6.33 -9.46 1.24
N TRP A 132 7.04 -10.01 0.27
CA TRP A 132 8.48 -9.88 0.19
C TRP A 132 8.91 -9.75 -1.27
N ASP A 133 9.99 -9.01 -1.46
CA ASP A 133 10.62 -8.78 -2.75
C ASP A 133 12.09 -9.15 -2.67
N LEU A 134 12.58 -9.90 -3.65
CA LEU A 134 13.97 -10.29 -3.80
C LEU A 134 14.49 -9.80 -5.14
N ILE A 135 15.56 -9.06 -5.09
CA ILE A 135 16.33 -8.65 -6.28
C ILE A 135 17.73 -9.21 -6.13
N LEU A 136 18.16 -10.02 -7.10
CA LEU A 136 19.53 -10.51 -7.19
C LEU A 136 20.13 -10.08 -8.51
N GLN A 137 21.33 -9.56 -8.45
CA GLN A 137 22.12 -9.18 -9.63
C GLN A 137 23.45 -9.91 -9.60
N SER A 138 23.83 -10.49 -10.73
CA SER A 138 25.13 -11.07 -10.93
C SER A 138 25.84 -10.41 -12.11
N THR A 139 27.10 -10.06 -11.91
CA THR A 139 27.96 -9.52 -12.95
C THR A 139 29.20 -10.40 -13.07
N ILE A 140 29.32 -11.07 -14.21
CA ILE A 140 30.51 -11.87 -14.56
C ILE A 140 31.24 -11.12 -15.67
N SER A 141 32.49 -10.77 -15.41
CA SER A 141 33.35 -10.12 -16.41
C SER A 141 34.57 -11.03 -16.70
N GLN A 142 34.67 -11.42 -17.95
CA GLN A 142 35.79 -12.24 -18.40
C GLN A 142 36.40 -11.64 -19.69
N LYS A 143 37.63 -11.12 -19.59
CA LYS A 143 38.36 -10.45 -20.69
C LYS A 143 37.49 -9.41 -21.42
N ASN A 144 36.94 -9.75 -22.59
CA ASN A 144 36.19 -8.83 -23.47
C ASN A 144 34.69 -8.98 -23.35
N ILE A 145 34.17 -9.88 -22.49
CA ILE A 145 32.75 -10.16 -22.33
C ILE A 145 32.33 -9.78 -20.90
N ARG A 146 31.29 -8.95 -20.80
CA ARG A 146 30.64 -8.64 -19.54
C ARG A 146 29.21 -9.17 -19.60
N TRP A 147 28.90 -10.13 -18.72
CA TRP A 147 27.58 -10.73 -18.61
C TRP A 147 26.89 -10.22 -17.33
N GLN A 148 25.68 -9.72 -17.46
CA GLN A 148 24.87 -9.30 -16.33
C GLN A 148 23.56 -10.08 -16.34
N THR A 149 23.21 -10.62 -15.17
CA THR A 149 21.92 -11.31 -14.95
C THR A 149 21.22 -10.66 -13.79
N GLN A 150 19.94 -10.46 -13.92
CA GLN A 150 19.07 -9.95 -12.85
C GLN A 150 17.91 -10.91 -12.66
N LEU A 151 17.66 -11.29 -11.41
CA LEU A 151 16.50 -12.06 -10.97
C LEU A 151 15.66 -11.18 -10.05
N LEU A 152 14.39 -11.06 -10.37
CA LEU A 152 13.39 -10.37 -9.55
C LEU A 152 12.31 -11.39 -9.18
N VAL A 153 12.04 -11.50 -7.89
CA VAL A 153 10.98 -12.35 -7.37
C VAL A 153 10.19 -11.56 -6.36
N SER A 154 8.88 -11.52 -6.54
CA SER A 154 7.95 -10.85 -5.64
C SER A 154 6.83 -11.80 -5.24
N TYR A 155 6.46 -11.74 -3.98
CA TYR A 155 5.33 -12.47 -3.44
C TYR A 155 4.54 -11.57 -2.51
N ASN A 156 3.22 -11.56 -2.65
CA ASN A 156 2.34 -10.89 -1.72
C ASN A 156 1.12 -11.75 -1.40
N ARG A 157 0.53 -11.48 -0.25
CA ARG A 157 -0.70 -12.09 0.22
C ARG A 157 -1.55 -11.03 0.91
N ASP A 158 -2.77 -10.89 0.42
CA ASP A 158 -3.78 -10.03 1.00
C ASP A 158 -4.73 -10.83 1.89
N GLU A 159 -5.11 -10.26 3.01
CA GLU A 159 -6.04 -10.83 3.96
C GLU A 159 -7.02 -9.75 4.44
N ILE A 160 -8.30 -10.00 4.25
CA ILE A 160 -9.36 -9.14 4.77
C ILE A 160 -9.49 -9.45 6.26
N LYS A 161 -9.22 -8.45 7.11
CA LYS A 161 -9.29 -8.59 8.57
C LYS A 161 -10.69 -8.30 9.12
N ARG A 162 -11.40 -7.39 8.46
CA ARG A 162 -12.77 -7.02 8.81
C ARG A 162 -13.50 -6.66 7.53
N TYR A 163 -14.73 -7.09 7.44
CA TYR A 163 -15.65 -6.69 6.39
C TYR A 163 -17.05 -6.54 6.97
N LEU A 164 -17.65 -5.39 6.76
CA LEU A 164 -19.01 -5.07 7.19
C LEU A 164 -19.93 -5.15 5.96
N VAL A 165 -20.94 -6.01 6.03
CA VAL A 165 -21.97 -6.17 5.01
C VAL A 165 -23.29 -5.63 5.53
#